data_d16764419385e109de693fb61f0dea5c
#
_entry.id   d16764419385e109de693fb61f0dea5c
#
_cell.length_a   1.000
_cell.length_b   1.000
_cell.length_c   1.000
_cell.angle_alpha   90.00
_cell.angle_beta   90.00
_cell.angle_gamma   90.00
#
_symmetry.space_group_name_H-M   'P 1'
#
loop_
_entity.id
_entity.type
_entity.pdbx_description
1 polymer ?
#
loop_
_entity_poly.entity_id
_entity_poly.type
_entity_poly.pdbx_seq_one_letter_code
_entity_poly.pdbx_strand_id
1 'polypeptide(L)'
;MTMNNQRDFNKENKDNLERKYAYHFDYDVIHPLIMRSFKPFFKDGNVLELGSFEGKFTIHLQECFADITCIEASSDAVRKAKDVVSNGVEFIEGAFETVQLKRRFDNIIMTHVLEHVENPNIVLSKIRTEWLAKGGRLFLACPNANADSRRIAVKMGKITHN
;
A
#
# COMPACT_ATOMS: atom_id res chain seq x y z
N MET A 1 -15.35 -15.47 -27.36
CA MET A 1 -13.98 -14.96 -27.16
C MET A 1 -14.06 -13.92 -26.07
N THR A 2 -13.84 -14.30 -24.83
CA THR A 2 -13.73 -13.38 -23.69
C THR A 2 -12.35 -12.73 -23.80
N MET A 3 -12.32 -11.43 -24.13
CA MET A 3 -11.10 -10.65 -23.99
C MET A 3 -10.72 -10.68 -22.50
N ASN A 4 -9.60 -11.35 -22.21
CA ASN A 4 -8.98 -11.32 -20.91
C ASN A 4 -8.38 -9.92 -20.77
N ASN A 5 -9.13 -8.99 -20.20
CA ASN A 5 -8.67 -7.63 -19.95
C ASN A 5 -7.73 -7.69 -18.74
N GLN A 6 -6.50 -8.14 -18.99
CA GLN A 6 -5.47 -8.21 -17.95
C GLN A 6 -5.17 -6.78 -17.50
N ARG A 7 -5.34 -6.51 -16.23
CA ARG A 7 -5.11 -5.19 -15.61
C ARG A 7 -3.67 -4.76 -15.82
N ASP A 8 -3.47 -3.56 -16.37
CA ASP A 8 -2.15 -2.96 -16.61
C ASP A 8 -1.79 -1.98 -15.49
N PHE A 9 -1.09 -2.49 -14.48
CA PHE A 9 -0.68 -1.71 -13.31
C PHE A 9 0.32 -0.60 -13.63
N ASN A 10 1.14 -0.75 -14.66
CA ASN A 10 2.07 0.31 -15.08
C ASN A 10 1.32 1.49 -15.72
N LYS A 11 0.26 1.21 -16.49
CA LYS A 11 -0.60 2.24 -17.04
C LYS A 11 -1.35 2.96 -15.93
N GLU A 12 -1.93 2.22 -14.98
CA GLU A 12 -2.61 2.81 -13.82
C GLU A 12 -1.67 3.70 -13.00
N ASN A 13 -0.41 3.30 -12.83
CA ASN A 13 0.60 4.10 -12.16
C ASN A 13 0.82 5.43 -12.89
N LYS A 14 0.98 5.43 -14.23
CA LYS A 14 1.14 6.64 -15.03
C LYS A 14 -0.08 7.54 -14.94
N ASP A 15 -1.28 6.97 -15.08
CA ASP A 15 -2.55 7.71 -15.00
C ASP A 15 -2.73 8.38 -13.62
N ASN A 16 -2.27 7.73 -12.55
CA ASN A 16 -2.28 8.28 -11.20
C ASN A 16 -1.31 9.44 -11.03
N LEU A 17 -0.10 9.35 -11.60
CA LEU A 17 0.89 10.43 -11.55
C LEU A 17 0.47 11.67 -12.33
N GLU A 18 -0.28 11.50 -13.44
CA GLU A 18 -0.82 12.61 -14.25
C GLU A 18 -2.00 13.30 -13.58
N ARG A 19 -2.73 12.60 -12.71
CA ARG A 19 -3.71 13.27 -11.84
C ARG A 19 -2.93 14.19 -10.93
N LYS A 20 -3.20 15.50 -10.98
CA LYS A 20 -2.63 16.54 -10.09
C LYS A 20 -3.08 16.30 -8.65
N TYR A 21 -2.73 15.15 -8.12
CA TYR A 21 -3.00 14.76 -6.75
C TYR A 21 -1.96 15.41 -5.85
N ALA A 22 -2.34 15.75 -4.64
CA ALA A 22 -1.43 16.38 -3.68
C ALA A 22 -0.49 15.33 -3.04
N TYR A 23 0.26 14.57 -3.87
CA TYR A 23 1.20 13.55 -3.38
C TYR A 23 2.18 14.08 -2.34
N HIS A 24 2.61 15.37 -2.46
CA HIS A 24 3.45 16.00 -1.45
C HIS A 24 2.73 16.05 -0.10
N PHE A 25 1.43 16.35 -0.07
CA PHE A 25 0.66 16.32 1.15
C PHE A 25 0.56 14.92 1.74
N ASP A 26 0.35 13.91 0.89
CA ASP A 26 0.30 12.52 1.34
C ASP A 26 1.65 12.09 1.93
N TYR A 27 2.76 12.39 1.26
CA TYR A 27 4.09 12.00 1.72
C TYR A 27 4.56 12.77 2.94
N ASP A 28 4.37 14.09 2.96
CA ASP A 28 4.93 14.97 3.98
C ASP A 28 4.04 15.07 5.23
N VAL A 29 2.73 14.78 5.10
CA VAL A 29 1.76 14.96 6.19
C VAL A 29 1.06 13.65 6.55
N ILE A 30 0.45 12.98 5.57
CA ILE A 30 -0.39 11.81 5.86
C ILE A 30 0.46 10.59 6.28
N HIS A 31 1.57 10.30 5.59
CA HIS A 31 2.44 9.18 5.95
C HIS A 31 2.99 9.29 7.38
N PRO A 32 3.56 10.43 7.82
CA PRO A 32 3.96 10.62 9.21
C PRO A 32 2.82 10.44 10.22
N LEU A 33 1.60 10.91 9.90
CA LEU A 33 0.44 10.72 10.77
C LEU A 33 0.02 9.26 10.88
N ILE A 34 0.03 8.51 9.76
CA ILE A 34 -0.25 7.07 9.75
C ILE A 34 0.81 6.34 10.59
N MET A 35 2.10 6.63 10.38
CA MET A 35 3.18 6.02 11.15
C MET A 35 3.04 6.31 12.64
N ARG A 36 2.75 7.54 13.03
CA ARG A 36 2.49 7.91 14.43
C ARG A 36 1.33 7.12 15.04
N SER A 37 0.31 6.81 14.24
CA SER A 37 -0.85 6.05 14.67
C SER A 37 -0.57 4.54 14.78
N PHE A 38 0.26 3.99 13.89
CA PHE A 38 0.55 2.56 13.83
C PHE A 38 1.69 2.14 14.75
N LYS A 39 2.76 2.94 14.84
CA LYS A 39 4.00 2.62 15.55
C LYS A 39 3.80 2.12 17.00
N PRO A 40 2.88 2.68 17.82
CA PRO A 40 2.65 2.18 19.18
C PRO A 40 2.13 0.73 19.25
N PHE A 41 1.66 0.21 18.13
CA PHE A 41 1.07 -1.12 18.02
C PHE A 41 1.93 -2.10 17.25
N PHE A 42 3.09 -1.69 16.73
CA PHE A 42 4.01 -2.61 16.05
C PHE A 42 4.48 -3.71 16.99
N LYS A 43 4.66 -4.88 16.41
CA LYS A 43 5.31 -6.02 17.06
C LYS A 43 6.76 -6.09 16.62
N ASP A 44 7.60 -6.56 17.53
CA ASP A 44 8.96 -6.92 17.15
C ASP A 44 8.91 -8.02 16.08
N GLY A 45 9.83 -7.97 15.12
CA GLY A 45 9.94 -8.95 14.06
C GLY A 45 9.91 -8.33 12.66
N ASN A 46 9.31 -9.04 11.72
CA ASN A 46 9.28 -8.65 10.31
C ASN A 46 8.00 -7.91 9.92
N VAL A 47 8.07 -7.24 8.78
CA VAL A 47 6.92 -6.52 8.22
C VAL A 47 6.73 -6.84 6.73
N LEU A 48 5.48 -7.00 6.33
CA LEU A 48 5.04 -7.05 4.93
C LEU A 48 4.28 -5.76 4.61
N GLU A 49 4.76 -5.02 3.64
CA GLU A 49 4.04 -3.89 3.05
C GLU A 49 3.32 -4.32 1.78
N LEU A 50 2.02 -4.08 1.70
CA LEU A 50 1.20 -4.34 0.53
C LEU A 50 0.95 -3.03 -0.22
N GLY A 51 1.44 -2.94 -1.46
CA GLY A 51 1.34 -1.73 -2.29
C GLY A 51 2.36 -0.67 -1.88
N SER A 52 3.64 -0.98 -2.01
CA SER A 52 4.73 -0.04 -1.66
C SER A 52 4.84 1.16 -2.61
N PHE A 53 4.19 1.09 -3.78
CA PHE A 53 4.29 2.11 -4.82
C PHE A 53 5.76 2.49 -5.08
N GLU A 54 6.10 3.78 -5.06
CA GLU A 54 7.48 4.28 -5.24
C GLU A 54 8.31 4.28 -3.94
N GLY A 55 7.92 3.51 -2.92
CA GLY A 55 8.70 3.29 -1.70
C GLY A 55 8.64 4.41 -0.66
N LYS A 56 7.78 5.42 -0.84
CA LYS A 56 7.73 6.58 0.06
C LYS A 56 7.27 6.23 1.48
N PHE A 57 6.36 5.26 1.63
CA PHE A 57 5.98 4.79 2.95
C PHE A 57 6.99 3.76 3.50
N THR A 58 7.60 2.96 2.62
CA THR A 58 8.65 1.99 2.96
C THR A 58 9.82 2.65 3.70
N ILE A 59 10.21 3.87 3.32
CA ILE A 59 11.27 4.63 4.00
C ILE A 59 10.97 4.79 5.49
N HIS A 60 9.74 5.10 5.86
CA HIS A 60 9.34 5.22 7.26
C HIS A 60 9.35 3.86 7.99
N LEU A 61 9.05 2.77 7.27
CA LEU A 61 9.13 1.43 7.85
C LEU A 61 10.58 1.02 8.17
N GLN A 62 11.56 1.46 7.37
CA GLN A 62 12.98 1.20 7.62
C GLN A 62 13.49 1.81 8.93
N GLU A 63 12.83 2.84 9.46
CA GLU A 63 13.13 3.40 10.78
C GLU A 63 12.72 2.45 11.93
N CYS A 64 11.84 1.47 11.65
CA CYS A 64 11.23 0.62 12.65
C CYS A 64 11.56 -0.86 12.49
N PHE A 65 11.87 -1.30 11.27
CA PHE A 65 12.04 -2.71 10.94
C PHE A 65 13.32 -2.95 10.14
N ALA A 66 14.06 -3.99 10.50
CA ALA A 66 15.24 -4.44 9.76
C ALA A 66 14.90 -5.46 8.66
N ASP A 67 13.77 -6.16 8.78
CA ASP A 67 13.32 -7.20 7.85
C ASP A 67 11.98 -6.76 7.23
N ILE A 68 12.06 -6.24 6.01
CA ILE A 68 10.94 -5.66 5.27
C ILE A 68 10.78 -6.38 3.94
N THR A 69 9.58 -6.86 3.67
CA THR A 69 9.18 -7.37 2.36
C THR A 69 8.06 -6.49 1.82
N CYS A 70 8.12 -6.12 0.55
CA CYS A 70 7.11 -5.33 -0.15
C CYS A 70 6.52 -6.14 -1.30
N ILE A 71 5.20 -6.09 -1.50
CA ILE A 71 4.55 -6.57 -2.70
C ILE A 71 4.00 -5.36 -3.45
N GLU A 72 4.37 -5.23 -4.73
CA GLU A 72 3.90 -4.17 -5.61
C GLU A 72 3.65 -4.74 -7.01
N ALA A 73 2.53 -4.39 -7.61
CA ALA A 73 2.13 -4.94 -8.90
C ALA A 73 2.74 -4.20 -10.11
N SER A 74 3.12 -2.93 -9.94
CA SER A 74 3.75 -2.12 -10.98
C SER A 74 5.26 -2.29 -10.96
N SER A 75 5.84 -2.88 -12.01
CA SER A 75 7.30 -2.98 -12.17
C SER A 75 7.99 -1.62 -12.24
N ASP A 76 7.32 -0.60 -12.81
CA ASP A 76 7.82 0.76 -12.85
C ASP A 76 7.91 1.37 -11.45
N ALA A 77 6.91 1.12 -10.59
CA ALA A 77 6.91 1.57 -9.20
C ALA A 77 8.00 0.86 -8.39
N VAL A 78 8.13 -0.46 -8.53
CA VAL A 78 9.22 -1.24 -7.89
C VAL A 78 10.60 -0.72 -8.25
N ARG A 79 10.82 -0.40 -9.53
CA ARG A 79 12.12 0.16 -9.96
C ARG A 79 12.41 1.47 -9.25
N LYS A 80 11.45 2.39 -9.21
CA LYS A 80 11.62 3.69 -8.52
C LYS A 80 11.76 3.53 -7.01
N ALA A 81 11.04 2.58 -6.40
CA ALA A 81 11.17 2.29 -4.99
C ALA A 81 12.60 1.85 -4.63
N LYS A 82 13.22 1.00 -5.46
CA LYS A 82 14.61 0.56 -5.28
C LYS A 82 15.64 1.68 -5.36
N ASP A 83 15.33 2.79 -6.04
CA ASP A 83 16.20 3.95 -6.14
C ASP A 83 16.17 4.83 -4.88
N VAL A 84 15.09 4.78 -4.10
CA VAL A 84 14.89 5.66 -2.94
C VAL A 84 14.95 4.95 -1.60
N VAL A 85 14.69 3.64 -1.59
CA VAL A 85 14.72 2.80 -0.39
C VAL A 85 16.11 2.27 -0.16
N SER A 86 16.60 2.30 1.09
CA SER A 86 17.90 1.76 1.44
C SER A 86 17.95 0.23 1.26
N ASN A 87 19.17 -0.33 1.17
CA ASN A 87 19.36 -1.78 1.08
C ASN A 87 18.66 -2.53 2.23
N GLY A 88 18.30 -3.80 1.98
CA GLY A 88 17.68 -4.66 3.00
C GLY A 88 16.16 -4.79 2.90
N VAL A 89 15.54 -4.22 1.87
CA VAL A 89 14.11 -4.43 1.57
C VAL A 89 13.99 -5.42 0.41
N GLU A 90 13.18 -6.47 0.61
CA GLU A 90 12.80 -7.41 -0.43
C GLU A 90 11.59 -6.87 -1.20
N PHE A 91 11.70 -6.70 -2.52
CA PHE A 91 10.58 -6.33 -3.38
C PHE A 91 10.13 -7.51 -4.22
N ILE A 92 8.86 -7.86 -4.12
CA ILE A 92 8.18 -8.90 -4.89
C ILE A 92 7.19 -8.23 -5.83
N GLU A 93 7.44 -8.37 -7.13
CA GLU A 93 6.54 -7.87 -8.16
C GLU A 93 5.39 -8.84 -8.39
N GLY A 94 4.16 -8.38 -8.26
CA GLY A 94 2.97 -9.17 -8.52
C GLY A 94 1.71 -8.66 -7.84
N ALA A 95 0.56 -9.15 -8.31
CA ALA A 95 -0.73 -8.87 -7.70
C ALA A 95 -0.91 -9.69 -6.42
N PHE A 96 -1.57 -9.11 -5.43
CA PHE A 96 -1.78 -9.75 -4.12
C PHE A 96 -2.49 -11.09 -4.22
N GLU A 97 -3.40 -11.23 -5.17
CA GLU A 97 -4.18 -12.43 -5.40
C GLU A 97 -3.31 -13.61 -5.85
N THR A 98 -2.24 -13.34 -6.57
CA THR A 98 -1.41 -14.37 -7.24
C THR A 98 -0.08 -14.65 -6.53
N VAL A 99 0.48 -13.66 -5.81
CA VAL A 99 1.75 -13.83 -5.11
C VAL A 99 1.65 -14.91 -4.04
N GLN A 100 2.64 -15.79 -3.98
CA GLN A 100 2.79 -16.81 -2.96
C GLN A 100 4.01 -16.51 -2.11
N LEU A 101 3.84 -16.42 -0.79
CA LEU A 101 4.91 -16.22 0.17
C LEU A 101 5.11 -17.50 1.00
N LYS A 102 6.36 -17.86 1.23
CA LYS A 102 6.72 -19.04 2.06
C LYS A 102 6.92 -18.69 3.54
N ARG A 103 6.70 -17.45 3.93
CA ARG A 103 6.90 -16.92 5.28
C ARG A 103 5.68 -16.16 5.75
N ARG A 104 5.59 -16.00 7.06
CA ARG A 104 4.56 -15.21 7.73
C ARG A 104 5.18 -13.98 8.37
N PHE A 105 4.34 -12.96 8.60
CA PHE A 105 4.77 -11.65 9.06
C PHE A 105 4.09 -11.28 10.38
N ASP A 106 4.88 -10.68 11.28
CA ASP A 106 4.40 -10.18 12.57
C ASP A 106 3.59 -8.90 12.40
N ASN A 107 3.92 -8.12 11.37
CA ASN A 107 3.21 -6.92 10.98
C ASN A 107 2.90 -6.98 9.49
N ILE A 108 1.66 -6.65 9.11
CA ILE A 108 1.27 -6.45 7.72
C ILE A 108 0.68 -5.06 7.62
N ILE A 109 1.13 -4.27 6.65
CA ILE A 109 0.74 -2.88 6.48
C ILE A 109 0.16 -2.67 5.08
N MET A 110 -0.96 -1.97 5.01
CA MET A 110 -1.67 -1.67 3.79
C MET A 110 -2.21 -0.23 3.86
N THR A 111 -1.56 0.70 3.17
CA THR A 111 -1.90 2.12 3.21
C THR A 111 -2.34 2.61 1.83
N HIS A 112 -3.57 3.12 1.72
CA HIS A 112 -4.15 3.62 0.47
C HIS A 112 -4.12 2.60 -0.68
N VAL A 113 -4.42 1.35 -0.38
CA VAL A 113 -4.37 0.23 -1.32
C VAL A 113 -5.68 -0.52 -1.43
N LEU A 114 -6.37 -0.75 -0.30
CA LEU A 114 -7.58 -1.60 -0.27
C LEU A 114 -8.68 -1.08 -1.19
N GLU A 115 -8.78 0.22 -1.37
CA GLU A 115 -9.71 0.90 -2.28
C GLU A 115 -9.44 0.64 -3.77
N HIS A 116 -8.26 0.13 -4.10
CA HIS A 116 -7.84 -0.20 -5.46
C HIS A 116 -7.88 -1.70 -5.76
N VAL A 117 -8.17 -2.53 -4.77
CA VAL A 117 -8.24 -3.98 -4.91
C VAL A 117 -9.58 -4.41 -5.48
N GLU A 118 -9.59 -5.25 -6.51
CA GLU A 118 -10.84 -5.72 -7.15
C GLU A 118 -11.70 -6.54 -6.19
N ASN A 119 -11.09 -7.42 -5.41
CA ASN A 119 -11.79 -8.23 -4.44
C ASN A 119 -11.11 -8.17 -3.06
N PRO A 120 -11.46 -7.18 -2.23
CA PRO A 120 -10.88 -7.03 -0.90
C PRO A 120 -11.00 -8.27 -0.01
N ASN A 121 -12.08 -9.03 -0.14
CA ASN A 121 -12.31 -10.23 0.67
C ASN A 121 -11.28 -11.32 0.38
N ILE A 122 -10.88 -11.50 -0.87
CA ILE A 122 -9.85 -12.47 -1.25
C ILE A 122 -8.51 -12.08 -0.62
N VAL A 123 -8.11 -10.82 -0.76
CA VAL A 123 -6.84 -10.31 -0.23
C VAL A 123 -6.82 -10.38 1.30
N LEU A 124 -7.87 -9.93 1.98
CA LEU A 124 -7.96 -9.99 3.44
C LEU A 124 -7.98 -11.43 3.97
N SER A 125 -8.65 -12.35 3.26
CA SER A 125 -8.61 -13.77 3.59
C SER A 125 -7.20 -14.34 3.46
N LYS A 126 -6.50 -14.02 2.38
CA LYS A 126 -5.13 -14.46 2.14
C LYS A 126 -4.16 -13.90 3.19
N ILE A 127 -4.28 -12.63 3.53
CA ILE A 127 -3.54 -12.01 4.64
C ILE A 127 -3.73 -12.87 5.90
N ARG A 128 -4.97 -13.13 6.29
CA ARG A 128 -5.31 -13.84 7.52
C ARG A 128 -4.80 -15.28 7.52
N THR A 129 -4.95 -16.01 6.42
CA THR A 129 -4.72 -17.46 6.39
C THR A 129 -3.30 -17.83 6.01
N GLU A 130 -2.64 -17.03 5.17
CA GLU A 130 -1.36 -17.38 4.58
C GLU A 130 -0.21 -16.52 5.12
N TRP A 131 -0.41 -15.19 5.24
CA TRP A 131 0.70 -14.27 5.45
C TRP A 131 0.86 -13.77 6.88
N LEU A 132 -0.24 -13.67 7.67
CA LEU A 132 -0.16 -13.16 9.04
C LEU A 132 0.36 -14.24 9.98
N ALA A 133 1.37 -13.93 10.78
CA ALA A 133 1.88 -14.79 11.83
C ALA A 133 0.85 -14.94 12.97
N LYS A 134 0.98 -16.00 13.76
CA LYS A 134 0.12 -16.18 14.94
C LYS A 134 0.33 -15.03 15.93
N GLY A 135 -0.73 -14.28 16.18
CA GLY A 135 -0.69 -13.06 17.00
C GLY A 135 -0.08 -11.86 16.30
N GLY A 136 0.18 -11.95 14.99
CA GLY A 136 0.55 -10.81 14.14
C GLY A 136 -0.56 -9.78 14.03
N ARG A 137 -0.25 -8.62 13.49
CA ARG A 137 -1.18 -7.48 13.34
C ARG A 137 -1.25 -7.00 11.90
N LEU A 138 -2.48 -6.72 11.45
CA LEU A 138 -2.75 -6.01 10.20
C LEU A 138 -3.02 -4.54 10.53
N PHE A 139 -2.32 -3.65 9.85
CA PHE A 139 -2.49 -2.20 9.89
C PHE A 139 -3.07 -1.74 8.56
N LEU A 140 -4.19 -1.06 8.62
CA LEU A 140 -4.92 -0.63 7.44
C LEU A 140 -5.24 0.86 7.53
N ALA A 141 -4.89 1.60 6.48
CA ALA A 141 -5.33 2.98 6.28
C ALA A 141 -5.97 3.12 4.91
N CYS A 142 -7.22 3.59 4.89
CA CYS A 142 -7.98 3.87 3.67
C CYS A 142 -8.54 5.29 3.71
N PRO A 143 -8.74 5.94 2.55
CA PRO A 143 -9.43 7.22 2.48
C PRO A 143 -10.85 7.12 3.03
N ASN A 144 -11.26 8.11 3.80
CA ASN A 144 -12.65 8.21 4.22
C ASN A 144 -13.45 9.01 3.18
N ALA A 145 -14.21 8.29 2.34
CA ALA A 145 -15.05 8.90 1.30
C ALA A 145 -16.10 9.88 1.87
N ASN A 146 -16.50 9.69 3.12
CA ASN A 146 -17.50 10.52 3.81
C ASN A 146 -16.88 11.63 4.69
N ALA A 147 -15.56 11.85 4.62
CA ALA A 147 -14.92 12.94 5.35
C ALA A 147 -15.54 14.28 4.95
N ASP A 148 -15.76 15.17 5.94
CA ASP A 148 -16.39 16.47 5.68
C ASP A 148 -15.54 17.34 4.72
N SER A 149 -14.21 17.27 4.83
CA SER A 149 -13.30 17.93 3.87
C SER A 149 -13.55 17.46 2.43
N ARG A 150 -13.75 16.16 2.21
CA ARG A 150 -14.06 15.61 0.90
C ARG A 150 -15.44 16.07 0.41
N ARG A 151 -16.44 16.02 1.27
CA ARG A 151 -17.81 16.51 0.96
C ARG A 151 -17.81 17.99 0.56
N ILE A 152 -17.04 18.81 1.26
CA ILE A 152 -16.86 20.23 0.94
C ILE A 152 -16.16 20.38 -0.43
N ALA A 153 -15.07 19.66 -0.66
CA ALA A 153 -14.33 19.72 -1.93
C ALA A 153 -15.20 19.29 -3.13
N VAL A 154 -16.06 18.28 -2.98
CA VAL A 154 -17.06 17.90 -4.00
C VAL A 154 -18.06 19.04 -4.25
N LYS A 155 -18.64 19.63 -3.18
CA LYS A 155 -19.57 20.76 -3.30
C LYS A 155 -18.95 21.98 -3.98
N MET A 156 -17.65 22.19 -3.80
CA MET A 156 -16.88 23.27 -4.44
C MET A 156 -16.44 22.94 -5.86
N GLY A 157 -16.77 21.76 -6.40
CA GLY A 157 -16.31 21.31 -7.72
C GLY A 157 -14.80 21.09 -7.84
N LYS A 158 -14.09 20.92 -6.72
CA LYS A 158 -12.65 20.68 -6.68
C LYS A 158 -12.27 19.24 -6.96
N ILE A 159 -13.14 18.31 -6.61
CA ILE A 159 -13.01 16.86 -6.87
C ILE A 159 -14.37 16.30 -7.30
N THR A 160 -14.36 15.19 -8.02
CA THR A 160 -15.58 14.45 -8.36
C THR A 160 -15.93 13.45 -7.26
N HIS A 161 -17.21 13.16 -7.12
CA HIS A 161 -17.66 12.04 -6.32
C HIS A 161 -17.39 10.75 -7.12
N ASN A 162 -16.55 9.90 -6.63
CA ASN A 162 -16.45 8.51 -7.12
C ASN A 162 -17.25 7.64 -6.19
#